data_d9f34087e0cd432afa320ea3f0f3b8b9
#
_entry.id   d9f34087e0cd432afa320ea3f0f3b8b9
#
_cell.length_a   1.000
_cell.length_b   1.000
_cell.length_c   1.000
_cell.angle_alpha   90.00
_cell.angle_beta   90.00
_cell.angle_gamma   90.00
#
_symmetry.space_group_name_H-M   'P 1'
#
loop_
_entity.id
_entity.type
_entity.pdbx_description
1 polymer ?
#
loop_
_entity_poly.entity_id
_entity_poly.type
_entity_poly.pdbx_seq_one_letter_code
_entity_poly.pdbx_strand_id
1 'polypeptide(L)'
;QRQNEIDIVFVLHGDGGPASRWAQDCQEGEAIMIGGPGPKTLVDHKADWVLLIGDMTALPAISVNIERLPTNAVGYVVMEVIDESDIQTLPVPVGVKVKWLVNAKPGENTKLLSNYVRNLTWLEGSPSVWVACEFNCMKNLRDYLRIERQLNKDNLYISSYWKHGSNEDGHRDAKRADKTTVTS
;
A
#
# COMPACT_ATOMS: atom_id res chain seq x y z
N GLN A 1 12.39 19.00 -6.10
CA GLN A 1 13.37 18.11 -5.43
C GLN A 1 14.60 18.94 -5.07
N ARG A 2 14.89 19.06 -3.78
CA ARG A 2 16.20 19.55 -3.33
C ARG A 2 17.22 18.48 -3.72
N GLN A 3 18.31 18.87 -4.38
CA GLN A 3 19.36 17.94 -4.73
C GLN A 3 19.98 17.41 -3.43
N ASN A 4 20.08 16.08 -3.28
CA ASN A 4 20.69 15.35 -2.17
C ASN A 4 19.87 15.25 -0.87
N GLU A 5 18.54 15.35 -0.92
CA GLU A 5 17.67 15.07 0.21
C GLU A 5 16.74 13.90 -0.09
N ILE A 6 16.40 13.12 0.93
CA ILE A 6 15.37 12.07 0.89
C ILE A 6 14.46 12.25 2.08
N ASP A 7 13.16 12.09 1.83
CA ASP A 7 12.14 12.06 2.88
C ASP A 7 11.88 10.61 3.27
N ILE A 8 11.92 10.32 4.57
CA ILE A 8 11.58 9.03 5.13
C ILE A 8 10.30 9.18 5.94
N VAL A 9 9.25 8.46 5.56
CA VAL A 9 7.95 8.49 6.24
C VAL A 9 7.87 7.33 7.20
N PHE A 10 7.55 7.61 8.46
CA PHE A 10 7.33 6.62 9.51
C PHE A 10 5.87 6.61 9.92
N VAL A 11 5.27 5.42 9.98
CA VAL A 11 3.96 5.24 10.63
C VAL A 11 4.20 5.02 12.12
N LEU A 12 3.72 5.93 12.94
CA LEU A 12 3.84 5.84 14.40
C LEU A 12 2.65 5.04 14.96
N HIS A 13 2.94 3.92 15.61
CA HIS A 13 1.92 3.03 16.19
C HIS A 13 2.31 2.64 17.62
N GLY A 14 1.96 3.46 18.59
CA GLY A 14 2.12 3.19 20.03
C GLY A 14 3.56 2.77 20.41
N ASP A 15 3.69 1.65 21.11
CA ASP A 15 4.97 1.08 21.59
C ASP A 15 5.88 0.59 20.44
N GLY A 16 5.78 1.26 19.33
CA GLY A 16 6.39 0.93 18.06
C GLY A 16 7.81 0.42 18.14
N GLY A 17 8.15 -0.40 17.21
CA GLY A 17 9.46 -1.00 17.05
C GLY A 17 10.60 0.03 16.99
N PRO A 18 11.84 -0.42 16.82
CA PRO A 18 13.03 0.44 16.86
C PRO A 18 12.96 1.67 15.93
N ALA A 19 12.36 1.51 14.76
CA ALA A 19 12.23 2.57 13.76
C ALA A 19 11.29 3.71 14.19
N SER A 20 10.09 3.37 14.76
CA SER A 20 9.15 4.37 15.27
C SER A 20 9.75 5.14 16.44
N ARG A 21 10.46 4.45 17.35
CA ARG A 21 11.14 5.08 18.47
C ARG A 21 12.24 6.01 18.01
N TRP A 22 13.09 5.53 17.09
CA TRP A 22 14.15 6.36 16.52
C TRP A 22 13.57 7.62 15.85
N ALA A 23 12.50 7.49 15.09
CA ALA A 23 11.85 8.62 14.42
C ALA A 23 11.29 9.67 15.38
N GLN A 24 10.86 9.25 16.59
CA GLN A 24 10.36 10.16 17.63
C GLN A 24 11.48 10.85 18.41
N ASP A 25 12.58 10.16 18.62
CA ASP A 25 13.66 10.58 19.53
C ASP A 25 14.86 11.24 18.79
N CYS A 26 14.99 11.03 17.47
CA CYS A 26 16.16 11.48 16.70
C CYS A 26 16.29 13.01 16.71
N GLN A 27 17.55 13.45 16.74
CA GLN A 27 17.91 14.85 16.74
C GLN A 27 18.60 15.25 15.43
N GLU A 28 18.55 16.53 15.10
CA GLU A 28 19.27 17.07 13.95
C GLU A 28 20.77 16.75 14.02
N GLY A 29 21.30 16.21 12.93
CA GLY A 29 22.71 15.79 12.84
C GLY A 29 22.95 14.31 13.16
N GLU A 30 21.96 13.56 13.62
CA GLU A 30 22.08 12.12 13.78
C GLU A 30 22.14 11.41 12.43
N ALA A 31 22.93 10.34 12.37
CA ALA A 31 23.10 9.55 11.16
C ALA A 31 22.29 8.25 11.20
N ILE A 32 21.64 7.93 10.09
CA ILE A 32 20.97 6.64 9.89
C ILE A 32 21.52 5.97 8.63
N MET A 33 21.69 4.66 8.69
CA MET A 33 22.07 3.88 7.52
C MET A 33 20.82 3.42 6.76
N ILE A 34 20.75 3.76 5.48
CA ILE A 34 19.65 3.41 4.61
C ILE A 34 20.12 2.43 3.53
N GLY A 35 19.46 1.30 3.40
CA GLY A 35 19.65 0.35 2.30
C GLY A 35 18.56 0.50 1.25
N GLY A 36 18.92 0.48 -0.02
CA GLY A 36 17.96 0.58 -1.11
C GLY A 36 18.29 1.71 -2.11
N PRO A 37 17.33 2.12 -2.95
CA PRO A 37 15.99 1.57 -3.10
C PRO A 37 15.99 0.17 -3.74
N GLY A 38 15.03 -0.65 -3.34
CA GLY A 38 14.75 -1.92 -4.01
C GLY A 38 14.13 -1.72 -5.40
N PRO A 39 13.92 -2.82 -6.16
CA PRO A 39 13.27 -2.74 -7.45
C PRO A 39 11.85 -2.18 -7.31
N LYS A 40 11.48 -1.27 -8.22
CA LYS A 40 10.15 -0.64 -8.23
C LYS A 40 9.20 -1.46 -9.11
N THR A 41 8.07 -1.86 -8.57
CA THR A 41 6.95 -2.37 -9.34
C THR A 41 5.84 -1.31 -9.27
N LEU A 42 5.53 -0.74 -10.42
CA LEU A 42 4.51 0.30 -10.56
C LEU A 42 3.33 -0.24 -11.36
N VAL A 43 2.20 0.47 -11.33
CA VAL A 43 1.09 0.17 -12.25
C VAL A 43 1.51 0.39 -13.69
N ASP A 44 0.95 -0.40 -14.59
CA ASP A 44 1.07 -0.15 -16.01
C ASP A 44 0.12 1.00 -16.41
N HIS A 45 0.71 2.14 -16.75
CA HIS A 45 -0.05 3.32 -17.16
C HIS A 45 -0.68 3.18 -18.57
N LYS A 46 -0.44 2.06 -19.27
CA LYS A 46 -1.11 1.73 -20.52
C LYS A 46 -2.37 0.89 -20.33
N ALA A 47 -2.65 0.45 -19.10
CA ALA A 47 -3.91 -0.22 -18.77
C ALA A 47 -5.10 0.71 -19.00
N ASP A 48 -6.27 0.14 -19.24
CA ASP A 48 -7.49 0.91 -19.46
C ASP A 48 -7.89 1.73 -18.22
N TRP A 49 -7.57 1.20 -17.03
CA TRP A 49 -7.77 1.90 -15.76
C TRP A 49 -6.84 1.38 -14.65
N VAL A 50 -6.72 2.14 -13.58
CA VAL A 50 -5.83 1.80 -12.46
C VAL A 50 -6.60 1.64 -11.14
N LEU A 51 -6.09 0.74 -10.27
CA LEU A 51 -6.60 0.56 -8.91
C LEU A 51 -5.42 0.49 -7.94
N LEU A 52 -5.24 1.55 -7.16
CA LEU A 52 -4.22 1.64 -6.13
C LEU A 52 -4.87 1.41 -4.77
N ILE A 53 -4.37 0.43 -4.01
CA ILE A 53 -4.95 0.04 -2.72
C ILE A 53 -3.83 -0.02 -1.69
N GLY A 54 -4.03 0.65 -0.55
CA GLY A 54 -3.04 0.58 0.52
C GLY A 54 -3.53 1.08 1.86
N ASP A 55 -2.73 0.81 2.87
CA ASP A 55 -2.79 1.49 4.16
C ASP A 55 -1.71 2.60 4.24
N MET A 56 -1.57 3.25 5.40
CA MET A 56 -0.61 4.34 5.61
C MET A 56 0.82 3.96 5.24
N THR A 57 1.22 2.71 5.45
CA THR A 57 2.59 2.25 5.12
C THR A 57 2.87 2.25 3.63
N ALA A 58 1.82 2.16 2.82
CA ALA A 58 1.90 2.16 1.36
C ALA A 58 1.85 3.57 0.74
N LEU A 59 1.50 4.60 1.53
CA LEU A 59 1.27 5.96 1.02
C LEU A 59 2.43 6.52 0.18
N PRO A 60 3.72 6.41 0.58
CA PRO A 60 4.83 6.89 -0.24
C PRO A 60 4.90 6.18 -1.60
N ALA A 61 4.68 4.87 -1.63
CA ALA A 61 4.73 4.09 -2.86
C ALA A 61 3.53 4.38 -3.79
N ILE A 62 2.36 4.61 -3.20
CA ILE A 62 1.15 5.03 -3.94
C ILE A 62 1.35 6.43 -4.51
N SER A 63 1.94 7.37 -3.77
CA SER A 63 2.27 8.71 -4.28
C SER A 63 3.18 8.65 -5.51
N VAL A 64 4.21 7.80 -5.49
CA VAL A 64 5.10 7.58 -6.65
C VAL A 64 4.34 6.98 -7.85
N ASN A 65 3.35 6.10 -7.61
CA ASN A 65 2.49 5.61 -8.69
C ASN A 65 1.64 6.74 -9.27
N ILE A 66 1.00 7.55 -8.42
CA ILE A 66 0.16 8.69 -8.82
C ILE A 66 0.94 9.70 -9.68
N GLU A 67 2.15 10.08 -9.26
CA GLU A 67 3.01 11.03 -10.00
C GLU A 67 3.31 10.60 -11.44
N ARG A 68 3.19 9.32 -11.74
CA ARG A 68 3.48 8.74 -13.05
C ARG A 68 2.25 8.45 -13.89
N LEU A 69 1.06 8.66 -13.33
CA LEU A 69 -0.18 8.48 -14.09
C LEU A 69 -0.31 9.57 -15.17
N PRO A 70 -0.75 9.20 -16.37
CA PRO A 70 -1.07 10.21 -17.38
C PRO A 70 -2.29 11.04 -16.94
N THR A 71 -2.39 12.26 -17.42
CA THR A 71 -3.46 13.21 -17.02
C THR A 71 -4.87 12.73 -17.32
N ASN A 72 -5.01 11.82 -18.28
CA ASN A 72 -6.28 11.19 -18.67
C ASN A 72 -6.51 9.83 -17.99
N ALA A 73 -5.68 9.43 -17.02
CA ALA A 73 -5.89 8.20 -16.28
C ALA A 73 -7.25 8.19 -15.57
N VAL A 74 -7.88 7.03 -15.55
CA VAL A 74 -9.14 6.77 -14.82
C VAL A 74 -8.94 5.63 -13.82
N GLY A 75 -9.74 5.63 -12.76
CA GLY A 75 -9.67 4.54 -11.77
C GLY A 75 -9.89 4.98 -10.34
N TYR A 76 -9.24 4.27 -9.43
CA TYR A 76 -9.44 4.46 -8.00
C TYR A 76 -8.13 4.40 -7.22
N VAL A 77 -8.08 5.22 -6.16
CA VAL A 77 -7.11 5.11 -5.06
C VAL A 77 -7.92 4.85 -3.79
N VAL A 78 -7.67 3.75 -3.11
CA VAL A 78 -8.35 3.40 -1.85
C VAL A 78 -7.30 3.28 -0.77
N MET A 79 -7.35 4.20 0.19
CA MET A 79 -6.40 4.30 1.28
C MET A 79 -7.07 4.04 2.62
N GLU A 80 -6.44 3.22 3.46
CA GLU A 80 -6.82 3.06 4.86
C GLU A 80 -5.89 3.89 5.75
N VAL A 81 -6.47 4.65 6.67
CA VAL A 81 -5.78 5.47 7.66
C VAL A 81 -6.30 5.18 9.06
N ILE A 82 -5.53 5.52 10.09
CA ILE A 82 -5.90 5.25 11.48
C ILE A 82 -6.90 6.29 11.99
N ASP A 83 -6.71 7.55 11.60
CA ASP A 83 -7.53 8.68 12.05
C ASP A 83 -7.87 9.60 10.88
N GLU A 84 -8.93 10.40 11.01
CA GLU A 84 -9.32 11.38 9.99
C GLU A 84 -8.25 12.45 9.75
N SER A 85 -7.45 12.77 10.77
CA SER A 85 -6.33 13.71 10.67
C SER A 85 -5.19 13.22 9.78
N ASP A 86 -5.15 11.93 9.48
CA ASP A 86 -4.14 11.33 8.57
C ASP A 86 -4.53 11.48 7.08
N ILE A 87 -5.75 11.96 6.81
CA ILE A 87 -6.23 12.15 5.44
C ILE A 87 -5.47 13.29 4.77
N GLN A 88 -4.91 13.01 3.59
CA GLN A 88 -4.12 13.95 2.81
C GLN A 88 -4.75 14.21 1.44
N THR A 89 -4.44 15.36 0.86
CA THR A 89 -4.79 15.63 -0.53
C THR A 89 -3.76 14.98 -1.45
N LEU A 90 -4.21 14.05 -2.29
CA LEU A 90 -3.36 13.41 -3.29
C LEU A 90 -3.57 14.07 -4.66
N PRO A 91 -2.49 14.44 -5.38
CA PRO A 91 -2.55 15.09 -6.68
C PRO A 91 -2.86 14.06 -7.79
N VAL A 92 -4.07 13.53 -7.79
CA VAL A 92 -4.51 12.53 -8.78
C VAL A 92 -5.07 13.18 -10.05
N PRO A 93 -4.99 12.50 -11.21
CA PRO A 93 -5.72 12.89 -12.42
C PRO A 93 -7.23 12.98 -12.18
N VAL A 94 -7.92 13.86 -12.91
CA VAL A 94 -9.35 14.14 -12.70
C VAL A 94 -10.27 12.92 -12.83
N GLY A 95 -9.86 11.91 -13.61
CA GLY A 95 -10.58 10.64 -13.78
C GLY A 95 -10.33 9.62 -12.66
N VAL A 96 -9.43 9.90 -11.72
CA VAL A 96 -9.08 9.00 -10.62
C VAL A 96 -9.79 9.45 -9.34
N LYS A 97 -10.58 8.56 -8.76
CA LYS A 97 -11.33 8.85 -7.52
C LYS A 97 -10.55 8.35 -6.31
N VAL A 98 -10.34 9.22 -5.33
CA VAL A 98 -9.69 8.88 -4.07
C VAL A 98 -10.75 8.60 -3.01
N LYS A 99 -10.58 7.47 -2.30
CA LYS A 99 -11.38 7.13 -1.12
C LYS A 99 -10.47 6.84 0.06
N TRP A 100 -10.71 7.54 1.15
CA TRP A 100 -10.11 7.28 2.44
C TRP A 100 -11.07 6.49 3.33
N LEU A 101 -10.54 5.51 4.02
CA LEU A 101 -11.24 4.67 4.99
C LEU A 101 -10.54 4.81 6.34
N VAL A 102 -11.29 5.23 7.36
CA VAL A 102 -10.74 5.33 8.71
C VAL A 102 -10.90 3.99 9.43
N ASN A 103 -9.80 3.43 9.89
CA ASN A 103 -9.72 2.20 10.64
C ASN A 103 -8.84 2.41 11.88
N ALA A 104 -9.45 2.75 13.00
CA ALA A 104 -8.72 3.01 14.24
C ALA A 104 -7.94 1.80 14.79
N LYS A 105 -8.21 0.61 14.26
CA LYS A 105 -7.56 -0.64 14.66
C LYS A 105 -7.12 -1.47 13.44
N PRO A 106 -6.16 -0.95 12.64
CA PRO A 106 -5.62 -1.69 11.53
C PRO A 106 -4.96 -2.97 12.04
N GLY A 107 -5.15 -4.08 11.32
CA GLY A 107 -4.65 -5.39 11.77
C GLY A 107 -5.61 -6.19 12.64
N GLU A 108 -6.52 -5.56 13.42
CA GLU A 108 -7.67 -6.22 14.03
C GLU A 108 -8.85 -6.26 13.03
N ASN A 109 -9.21 -5.13 12.45
CA ASN A 109 -10.24 -5.03 11.43
C ASN A 109 -9.64 -5.15 10.01
N THR A 110 -9.16 -6.34 9.66
CA THR A 110 -8.48 -6.61 8.39
C THR A 110 -9.41 -6.70 7.17
N LYS A 111 -10.73 -6.57 7.37
CA LYS A 111 -11.72 -6.70 6.30
C LYS A 111 -12.26 -5.37 5.79
N LEU A 112 -12.00 -4.25 6.47
CA LEU A 112 -12.57 -2.95 6.08
C LEU A 112 -12.17 -2.58 4.65
N LEU A 113 -10.88 -2.56 4.38
CA LEU A 113 -10.33 -2.21 3.06
C LEU A 113 -10.78 -3.20 1.97
N SER A 114 -10.69 -4.51 2.22
CA SER A 114 -11.08 -5.53 1.27
C SER A 114 -12.59 -5.52 0.98
N ASN A 115 -13.44 -5.29 1.98
CA ASN A 115 -14.88 -5.18 1.79
C ASN A 115 -15.24 -3.95 0.95
N TYR A 116 -14.58 -2.81 1.19
CA TYR A 116 -14.80 -1.62 0.37
C TYR A 116 -14.44 -1.88 -1.10
N VAL A 117 -13.26 -2.47 -1.33
CA VAL A 117 -12.79 -2.79 -2.69
C VAL A 117 -13.71 -3.77 -3.42
N ARG A 118 -14.28 -4.75 -2.71
CA ARG A 118 -15.28 -5.67 -3.29
C ARG A 118 -16.54 -4.97 -3.80
N ASN A 119 -16.93 -3.88 -3.15
CA ASN A 119 -18.12 -3.11 -3.49
C ASN A 119 -17.87 -1.96 -4.49
N LEU A 120 -16.63 -1.79 -4.96
CA LEU A 120 -16.34 -0.83 -6.01
C LEU A 120 -17.00 -1.23 -7.33
N THR A 121 -17.49 -0.23 -8.05
CA THR A 121 -17.88 -0.41 -9.46
C THR A 121 -16.65 -0.77 -10.27
N TRP A 122 -16.61 -2.00 -10.79
CA TRP A 122 -15.52 -2.45 -11.65
C TRP A 122 -15.66 -1.77 -13.01
N LEU A 123 -14.61 -1.08 -13.46
CA LEU A 123 -14.66 -0.39 -14.75
C LEU A 123 -14.45 -1.39 -15.90
N GLU A 124 -14.87 -0.99 -17.09
CA GLU A 124 -14.63 -1.76 -18.31
C GLU A 124 -13.16 -1.77 -18.68
N GLY A 125 -12.73 -2.80 -19.41
CA GLY A 125 -11.35 -2.95 -19.85
C GLY A 125 -10.45 -3.65 -18.83
N SER A 126 -9.15 -3.64 -19.13
CA SER A 126 -8.11 -4.31 -18.37
C SER A 126 -7.51 -3.38 -17.32
N PRO A 127 -7.61 -3.69 -16.02
CA PRO A 127 -7.00 -2.88 -14.98
C PRO A 127 -5.50 -3.13 -14.85
N SER A 128 -4.79 -2.16 -14.30
CA SER A 128 -3.54 -2.39 -13.58
C SER A 128 -3.75 -2.12 -12.10
N VAL A 129 -3.53 -3.14 -11.28
CA VAL A 129 -3.84 -3.12 -9.85
C VAL A 129 -2.56 -3.18 -9.03
N TRP A 130 -2.43 -2.29 -8.06
CA TRP A 130 -1.31 -2.25 -7.15
C TRP A 130 -1.80 -2.24 -5.70
N VAL A 131 -1.31 -3.18 -4.89
CA VAL A 131 -1.76 -3.38 -3.50
C VAL A 131 -0.57 -3.50 -2.57
N ALA A 132 -0.56 -2.70 -1.48
CA ALA A 132 0.30 -2.94 -0.34
C ALA A 132 -0.41 -2.54 0.96
N CYS A 133 -0.47 -3.45 1.92
CA CYS A 133 -1.12 -3.23 3.21
C CYS A 133 -0.71 -4.31 4.22
N GLU A 134 -1.41 -4.35 5.36
CA GLU A 134 -1.27 -5.39 6.38
C GLU A 134 -1.44 -6.80 5.80
N PHE A 135 -0.73 -7.78 6.36
CA PHE A 135 -0.61 -9.15 5.85
C PHE A 135 -1.95 -9.88 5.68
N ASN A 136 -2.85 -9.83 6.67
CA ASN A 136 -4.14 -10.51 6.58
C ASN A 136 -5.11 -9.77 5.66
N CYS A 137 -5.05 -8.44 5.66
CA CYS A 137 -5.79 -7.61 4.70
C CYS A 137 -5.34 -7.91 3.27
N MET A 138 -4.03 -7.99 3.03
CA MET A 138 -3.45 -8.37 1.75
C MET A 138 -3.94 -9.75 1.28
N LYS A 139 -4.03 -10.75 2.17
CA LYS A 139 -4.58 -12.07 1.82
C LYS A 139 -6.04 -11.98 1.36
N ASN A 140 -6.88 -11.25 2.11
CA ASN A 140 -8.28 -11.06 1.74
C ASN A 140 -8.43 -10.38 0.36
N LEU A 141 -7.60 -9.38 0.07
CA LEU A 141 -7.57 -8.70 -1.23
C LEU A 141 -7.05 -9.63 -2.33
N ARG A 142 -6.01 -10.41 -2.06
CA ARG A 142 -5.44 -11.37 -3.02
C ARG A 142 -6.47 -12.41 -3.47
N ASP A 143 -7.20 -12.98 -2.52
CA ASP A 143 -8.22 -13.97 -2.83
C ASP A 143 -9.32 -13.36 -3.72
N TYR A 144 -9.79 -12.17 -3.39
CA TYR A 144 -10.74 -11.45 -4.22
C TYR A 144 -10.20 -11.15 -5.62
N LEU A 145 -9.02 -10.55 -5.71
CA LEU A 145 -8.48 -10.07 -6.98
C LEU A 145 -8.04 -11.22 -7.89
N ARG A 146 -7.45 -12.29 -7.34
CA ARG A 146 -6.98 -13.44 -8.13
C ARG A 146 -8.08 -14.45 -8.44
N ILE A 147 -8.94 -14.76 -7.47
CA ILE A 147 -9.94 -15.82 -7.63
C ILE A 147 -11.22 -15.27 -8.25
N GLU A 148 -11.78 -14.20 -7.67
CA GLU A 148 -13.06 -13.68 -8.13
C GLU A 148 -12.92 -12.76 -9.36
N ARG A 149 -11.87 -11.93 -9.41
CA ARG A 149 -11.58 -11.03 -10.53
C ARG A 149 -10.64 -11.62 -11.57
N GLN A 150 -10.05 -12.78 -11.29
CA GLN A 150 -9.16 -13.55 -12.19
C GLN A 150 -7.94 -12.75 -12.69
N LEU A 151 -7.46 -11.80 -11.87
CA LEU A 151 -6.26 -11.04 -12.20
C LEU A 151 -5.01 -11.91 -12.07
N ASN A 152 -4.14 -11.82 -13.05
CA ASN A 152 -2.86 -12.52 -13.06
C ASN A 152 -1.71 -11.57 -12.65
N LYS A 153 -0.48 -12.08 -12.71
CA LYS A 153 0.73 -11.33 -12.33
C LYS A 153 1.05 -10.14 -13.24
N ASP A 154 0.48 -10.09 -14.44
CA ASP A 154 0.79 -9.04 -15.41
C ASP A 154 0.00 -7.76 -15.10
N ASN A 155 -1.18 -7.91 -14.48
CA ASN A 155 -2.02 -6.78 -14.10
C ASN A 155 -2.26 -6.63 -12.60
N LEU A 156 -1.58 -7.44 -11.76
CA LEU A 156 -1.69 -7.36 -10.31
C LEU A 156 -0.32 -7.40 -9.63
N TYR A 157 0.11 -6.28 -9.05
CA TYR A 157 1.11 -6.29 -7.99
C TYR A 157 0.42 -6.34 -6.64
N ILE A 158 0.81 -7.26 -5.76
CA ILE A 158 0.26 -7.38 -4.42
C ILE A 158 1.33 -7.83 -3.43
N SER A 159 1.48 -7.09 -2.32
CA SER A 159 2.46 -7.37 -1.27
C SER A 159 1.92 -6.97 0.09
N SER A 160 2.35 -7.64 1.14
CA SER A 160 2.19 -7.12 2.50
C SER A 160 3.41 -6.29 2.88
N TYR A 161 3.17 -5.17 3.57
CA TYR A 161 4.25 -4.30 4.07
C TYR A 161 4.53 -4.52 5.55
N TRP A 162 3.55 -4.99 6.29
CA TRP A 162 3.68 -5.31 7.71
C TRP A 162 2.70 -6.41 8.12
N LYS A 163 2.83 -6.91 9.35
CA LYS A 163 1.93 -7.90 9.92
C LYS A 163 1.64 -7.55 11.39
N HIS A 164 0.36 -7.43 11.72
CA HIS A 164 -0.07 -7.14 13.08
C HIS A 164 0.48 -8.17 14.08
N GLY A 165 0.96 -7.68 15.23
CA GLY A 165 1.55 -8.52 16.27
C GLY A 165 2.90 -9.16 15.91
N SER A 166 3.56 -8.73 14.83
CA SER A 166 4.87 -9.25 14.41
C SER A 166 5.86 -8.11 14.18
N ASN A 167 7.12 -8.37 14.47
CA ASN A 167 8.22 -7.54 14.03
C ASN A 167 8.60 -7.87 12.56
N GLU A 168 9.62 -7.21 12.01
CA GLU A 168 10.07 -7.40 10.63
C GLU A 168 10.46 -8.86 10.33
N ASP A 169 11.15 -9.53 11.25
CA ASP A 169 11.55 -10.93 11.06
C ASP A 169 10.34 -11.86 11.01
N GLY A 170 9.40 -11.71 11.94
CA GLY A 170 8.16 -12.49 11.96
C GLY A 170 7.28 -12.23 10.74
N HIS A 171 7.25 -10.99 10.23
CA HIS A 171 6.57 -10.67 8.99
C HIS A 171 7.24 -11.33 7.78
N ARG A 172 8.58 -11.31 7.72
CA ARG A 172 9.35 -11.97 6.65
C ARG A 172 9.11 -13.48 6.61
N ASP A 173 9.07 -14.11 7.78
CA ASP A 173 8.78 -15.55 7.88
C ASP A 173 7.34 -15.86 7.47
N ALA A 174 6.36 -15.05 7.87
CA ALA A 174 4.98 -15.18 7.41
C ALA A 174 4.86 -15.05 5.88
N LYS A 175 5.59 -14.10 5.26
CA LYS A 175 5.63 -13.96 3.78
C LYS A 175 6.25 -15.18 3.11
N ARG A 176 7.27 -15.78 3.69
CA ARG A 176 7.89 -17.02 3.13
C ARG A 176 6.93 -18.19 3.18
N ALA A 177 6.30 -18.42 4.34
CA ALA A 177 5.31 -19.48 4.51
C ALA A 177 4.11 -19.33 3.55
N ASP A 178 3.60 -18.10 3.38
CA ASP A 178 2.49 -17.80 2.48
C ASP A 178 2.82 -18.07 1.00
N LYS A 179 4.05 -17.76 0.55
CA LYS A 179 4.49 -18.08 -0.82
C LYS A 179 4.48 -19.58 -1.11
N THR A 180 4.87 -20.40 -0.15
CA THR A 180 4.90 -21.86 -0.31
C THR A 180 3.48 -22.43 -0.45
N THR A 181 2.50 -21.85 0.23
CA THR A 181 1.09 -22.29 0.17
C THR A 181 0.40 -21.90 -1.15
N VAL A 182 0.81 -20.81 -1.80
CA VAL A 182 0.20 -20.31 -3.05
C VAL A 182 0.77 -20.99 -4.30
N THR A 183 1.89 -21.68 -4.17
CA THR A 183 2.58 -22.37 -5.32
C THR A 183 2.23 -23.84 -5.38
N SER A 184 1.47 -24.36 -4.41
CA SER A 184 0.92 -25.72 -4.35
C SER A 184 -0.52 -25.78 -4.84
#